data_e7b151b1459a04476b35124e7d6c4254
#
_entry.id   e7b151b1459a04476b35124e7d6c4254
#
_cell.length_a   1.000
_cell.length_b   1.000
_cell.length_c   1.000
_cell.angle_alpha   90.00
_cell.angle_beta   90.00
_cell.angle_gamma   90.00
#
_symmetry.space_group_name_H-M   'P 1'
#
loop_
_entity.id
_entity.type
_entity.pdbx_description
1 polymer ?
#
loop_
_entity_poly.entity_id
_entity_poly.type
_entity_poly.pdbx_seq_one_letter_code
_entity_poly.pdbx_strand_id
1 'polypeptide(L)'
;MEHDIEQIRLLIARLVQLYDRHRHDEWIAAYLADDTVLTSPGGTLYGREAIRAEINKVPDTGWSGVHLIGESAITVTGSSAHALTDVVNIKVTEAGTYAVTGFGRYDDRLVRAADGTWRLAVRNRSIARAAAPAAD
;
A
#
# COMPACT_ATOMS: atom_id res chain seq x y z
N MET A 1 0.21 9.39 -21.61
CA MET A 1 -0.70 8.36 -21.03
C MET A 1 0.04 7.09 -20.64
N GLU A 2 0.74 6.42 -21.53
CA GLU A 2 1.53 5.22 -21.19
C GLU A 2 2.62 5.53 -20.17
N HIS A 3 3.27 6.68 -20.27
CA HIS A 3 4.27 7.13 -19.32
C HIS A 3 3.69 7.34 -17.92
N ASP A 4 2.49 7.90 -17.84
CA ASP A 4 1.80 8.08 -16.57
C ASP A 4 1.44 6.74 -15.92
N ILE A 5 0.94 5.79 -16.70
CA ILE A 5 0.62 4.45 -16.22
C ILE A 5 1.88 3.76 -15.67
N GLU A 6 3.01 3.87 -16.38
CA GLU A 6 4.28 3.30 -15.94
C GLU A 6 4.75 3.93 -14.63
N GLN A 7 4.66 5.26 -14.50
CA GLN A 7 5.02 5.94 -13.27
C GLN A 7 4.16 5.53 -12.08
N ILE A 8 2.86 5.38 -12.29
CA ILE A 8 1.92 4.95 -11.25
C ILE A 8 2.21 3.50 -10.85
N ARG A 9 2.45 2.63 -11.81
CA ARG A 9 2.82 1.23 -11.56
C ARG A 9 4.07 1.14 -10.71
N LEU A 10 5.10 1.91 -11.05
CA LEU A 10 6.35 1.95 -10.28
C LEU A 10 6.15 2.53 -8.89
N LEU A 11 5.31 3.56 -8.73
CA LEU A 11 4.98 4.12 -7.43
C LEU A 11 4.39 3.05 -6.51
N ILE A 12 3.39 2.32 -6.99
CA ILE A 12 2.72 1.29 -6.19
C ILE A 12 3.70 0.18 -5.79
N ALA A 13 4.53 -0.28 -6.72
CA ALA A 13 5.52 -1.31 -6.45
C ALA A 13 6.59 -0.85 -5.44
N ARG A 14 7.15 0.33 -5.64
CA ARG A 14 8.20 0.87 -4.76
C ARG A 14 7.69 1.18 -3.36
N LEU A 15 6.46 1.66 -3.25
CA LEU A 15 5.85 1.94 -1.94
C LEU A 15 5.81 0.69 -1.08
N VAL A 16 5.29 -0.43 -1.60
CA VAL A 16 5.21 -1.67 -0.82
C VAL A 16 6.59 -2.27 -0.52
N GLN A 17 7.54 -2.15 -1.43
CA GLN A 17 8.90 -2.64 -1.21
C GLN A 17 9.62 -1.85 -0.11
N LEU A 18 9.47 -0.54 -0.09
CA LEU A 18 10.03 0.30 0.97
C LEU A 18 9.32 0.06 2.30
N TYR A 19 8.00 -0.13 2.27
CA TYR A 19 7.22 -0.48 3.46
C TYR A 19 7.72 -1.79 4.08
N ASP A 20 7.89 -2.83 3.27
CA ASP A 20 8.34 -4.13 3.74
C ASP A 20 9.72 -4.10 4.39
N ARG A 21 10.55 -3.14 4.01
CA ARG A 21 11.91 -2.95 4.53
C ARG A 21 12.01 -1.91 5.63
N HIS A 22 10.90 -1.43 6.17
CA HIS A 22 10.83 -0.39 7.20
C HIS A 22 11.52 0.93 6.80
N ARG A 23 11.51 1.27 5.52
CA ARG A 23 12.04 2.54 5.02
C ARG A 23 10.91 3.57 4.91
N HIS A 24 10.25 3.82 6.03
CA HIS A 24 8.98 4.54 6.07
C HIS A 24 9.11 6.02 5.72
N ASP A 25 10.17 6.68 6.15
CA ASP A 25 10.37 8.09 5.80
C ASP A 25 10.54 8.28 4.29
N GLU A 26 11.15 7.32 3.61
CA GLU A 26 11.36 7.39 2.16
C GLU A 26 10.04 7.29 1.39
N TRP A 27 9.21 6.27 1.67
CA TRP A 27 7.98 6.13 0.91
C TRP A 27 6.95 7.20 1.25
N ILE A 28 6.94 7.69 2.50
CA ILE A 28 6.06 8.78 2.90
C ILE A 28 6.44 10.06 2.14
N ALA A 29 7.71 10.41 2.12
CA ALA A 29 8.19 11.62 1.45
C ALA A 29 8.06 11.54 -0.08
N ALA A 30 8.35 10.37 -0.67
CA ALA A 30 8.43 10.23 -2.12
C ALA A 30 7.07 10.02 -2.78
N TYR A 31 6.14 9.30 -2.12
CA TYR A 31 4.96 8.76 -2.80
C TYR A 31 3.63 9.23 -2.26
N LEU A 32 3.58 9.81 -1.06
CA LEU A 32 2.32 10.32 -0.51
C LEU A 32 2.11 11.80 -0.84
N ALA A 33 0.87 12.17 -1.16
CA ALA A 33 0.46 13.57 -1.13
C ALA A 33 0.48 14.09 0.32
N ASP A 34 0.60 15.40 0.52
CA ASP A 34 0.67 15.99 1.87
C ASP A 34 -0.56 15.63 2.71
N ASP A 35 -1.72 15.61 2.09
CA ASP A 35 -3.02 15.34 2.70
C ASP A 35 -3.54 13.94 2.43
N THR A 36 -2.65 12.98 2.19
CA THR A 36 -3.02 11.58 1.90
C THR A 36 -3.91 11.00 2.99
N VAL A 37 -4.95 10.28 2.58
CA VAL A 37 -5.87 9.58 3.46
C VAL A 37 -5.72 8.07 3.25
N LEU A 38 -5.40 7.35 4.32
CA LEU A 38 -5.32 5.89 4.31
C LEU A 38 -6.43 5.30 5.16
N THR A 39 -7.28 4.51 4.54
CA THR A 39 -8.36 3.78 5.23
C THR A 39 -8.08 2.28 5.14
N SER A 40 -8.21 1.60 6.27
CA SER A 40 -8.09 0.15 6.37
C SER A 40 -9.18 -0.36 7.33
N PRO A 41 -9.35 -1.68 7.47
CA PRO A 41 -10.32 -2.21 8.44
C PRO A 41 -10.12 -1.71 9.87
N GLY A 42 -8.90 -1.31 10.23
CA GLY A 42 -8.58 -0.78 11.57
C GLY A 42 -8.90 0.70 11.76
N GLY A 43 -9.23 1.43 10.72
CA GLY A 43 -9.56 2.86 10.80
C GLY A 43 -8.95 3.70 9.68
N THR A 44 -9.06 5.02 9.83
CA THR A 44 -8.62 6.00 8.84
C THR A 44 -7.57 6.92 9.43
N LEU A 45 -6.50 7.16 8.65
CA LEU A 45 -5.41 8.07 9.00
C LEU A 45 -5.42 9.24 7.99
N TYR A 46 -5.33 10.45 8.51
CA TYR A 46 -5.37 11.68 7.72
C TYR A 46 -4.01 12.38 7.77
N GLY A 47 -3.36 12.50 6.62
CA GLY A 47 -2.11 13.21 6.45
C GLY A 47 -0.86 12.43 6.81
N ARG A 48 0.29 12.91 6.33
CA ARG A 48 1.58 12.24 6.47
C ARG A 48 1.98 12.02 7.93
N GLU A 49 1.75 12.99 8.80
CA GLU A 49 2.19 12.91 10.21
C GLU A 49 1.42 11.84 10.98
N ALA A 50 0.10 11.73 10.76
CA ALA A 50 -0.69 10.68 11.40
C ALA A 50 -0.26 9.30 10.89
N ILE A 51 0.03 9.19 9.60
CA ILE A 51 0.51 7.95 8.98
C ILE A 51 1.88 7.56 9.57
N ARG A 52 2.81 8.52 9.66
CA ARG A 52 4.13 8.28 10.25
C ARG A 52 4.04 7.83 11.71
N ALA A 53 3.21 8.49 12.49
CA ALA A 53 3.03 8.15 13.90
C ALA A 53 2.49 6.71 14.06
N GLU A 54 1.53 6.31 13.24
CA GLU A 54 0.95 4.97 13.32
C GLU A 54 1.92 3.90 12.84
N ILE A 55 2.61 4.13 11.73
CA ILE A 55 3.52 3.13 11.16
C ILE A 55 4.76 2.94 12.06
N ASN A 56 5.20 3.97 12.75
CA ASN A 56 6.36 3.88 13.67
C ASN A 56 6.07 3.06 14.93
N LYS A 57 4.81 2.72 15.19
CA LYS A 57 4.45 1.78 16.26
C LYS A 57 4.74 0.33 15.90
N VAL A 58 4.91 0.03 14.62
CA VAL A 58 5.20 -1.33 14.15
C VAL A 58 6.68 -1.61 14.35
N PRO A 59 7.05 -2.68 15.09
CA PRO A 59 8.45 -3.01 15.31
C PRO A 59 9.18 -3.35 14.01
N ASP A 60 10.43 -2.90 13.89
CA ASP A 60 11.31 -3.33 12.81
C ASP A 60 11.87 -4.72 13.16
N THR A 61 11.40 -5.74 12.49
CA THR A 61 11.84 -7.13 12.65
C THR A 61 12.77 -7.57 11.52
N GLY A 62 13.31 -6.62 10.76
CA GLY A 62 14.04 -6.90 9.53
C GLY A 62 13.11 -7.24 8.38
N TRP A 63 13.67 -7.78 7.32
CA TRP A 63 12.87 -8.20 6.18
C TRP A 63 12.31 -9.59 6.42
N SER A 64 11.16 -9.67 7.06
CA SER A 64 10.52 -10.91 7.49
C SER A 64 9.21 -11.21 6.78
N GLY A 65 8.85 -10.42 5.78
CA GLY A 65 7.63 -10.63 5.00
C GLY A 65 7.58 -9.74 3.77
N VAL A 66 6.61 -10.02 2.92
CA VAL A 66 6.37 -9.22 1.72
C VAL A 66 4.88 -8.98 1.54
N HIS A 67 4.56 -7.81 0.97
CA HIS A 67 3.29 -7.54 0.33
C HIS A 67 3.49 -7.83 -1.16
N LEU A 68 3.08 -9.01 -1.59
CA LEU A 68 3.16 -9.38 -3.00
C LEU A 68 1.96 -8.82 -3.73
N ILE A 69 2.20 -7.90 -4.66
CA ILE A 69 1.13 -7.25 -5.41
C ILE A 69 0.98 -7.87 -6.79
N GLY A 70 -0.26 -7.92 -7.27
CA GLY A 70 -0.57 -8.25 -8.64
C GLY A 70 -0.42 -7.06 -9.58
N GLU A 71 -0.76 -7.23 -10.82
CA GLU A 71 -0.80 -6.14 -11.80
C GLU A 71 -1.88 -5.14 -11.39
N SER A 72 -1.54 -3.87 -11.38
CA SER A 72 -2.50 -2.80 -11.07
C SER A 72 -3.34 -2.46 -12.29
N ALA A 73 -4.66 -2.38 -12.12
CA ALA A 73 -5.57 -1.86 -13.13
C ALA A 73 -5.65 -0.34 -12.96
N ILE A 74 -5.08 0.40 -13.91
CA ILE A 74 -4.87 1.85 -13.79
C ILE A 74 -5.66 2.58 -14.86
N THR A 75 -6.40 3.61 -14.46
CA THR A 75 -7.10 4.55 -15.33
C THR A 75 -6.62 5.97 -15.02
N VAL A 76 -6.10 6.66 -16.03
CA VAL A 76 -5.63 8.05 -15.91
C VAL A 76 -6.63 8.99 -16.55
N THR A 77 -7.01 10.04 -15.84
CA THR A 77 -7.90 11.09 -16.33
C THR A 77 -7.29 12.44 -15.98
N GLY A 78 -6.60 13.06 -16.95
CA GLY A 78 -5.89 14.34 -16.73
C GLY A 78 -4.81 14.20 -15.65
N SER A 79 -4.92 14.98 -14.59
CA SER A 79 -3.98 14.97 -13.45
C SER A 79 -4.43 14.10 -12.28
N SER A 80 -5.40 13.21 -12.51
CA SER A 80 -5.85 12.24 -11.52
C SER A 80 -5.84 10.83 -12.10
N ALA A 81 -5.77 9.83 -11.23
CA ALA A 81 -5.78 8.43 -11.63
C ALA A 81 -6.47 7.57 -10.56
N HIS A 82 -6.92 6.42 -11.01
CA HIS A 82 -7.49 5.39 -10.17
C HIS A 82 -6.73 4.09 -10.41
N ALA A 83 -6.36 3.39 -9.37
CA ALA A 83 -5.66 2.11 -9.47
C ALA A 83 -6.26 1.09 -8.52
N LEU A 84 -6.50 -0.10 -9.02
CA LEU A 84 -6.90 -1.26 -8.23
C LEU A 84 -5.78 -2.29 -8.26
N THR A 85 -5.34 -2.75 -7.09
CA THR A 85 -4.22 -3.68 -6.96
C THR A 85 -4.56 -4.74 -5.94
N ASP A 86 -4.49 -6.01 -6.32
CA ASP A 86 -4.62 -7.12 -5.38
C ASP A 86 -3.28 -7.36 -4.67
N VAL A 87 -3.34 -7.72 -3.38
CA VAL A 87 -2.16 -7.89 -2.55
C VAL A 87 -2.28 -9.14 -1.70
N VAL A 88 -1.17 -9.88 -1.58
CA VAL A 88 -1.04 -11.06 -0.72
C VAL A 88 0.07 -10.79 0.28
N ASN A 89 -0.19 -11.03 1.57
CA ASN A 89 0.80 -10.91 2.62
C ASN A 89 1.41 -12.28 2.93
N ILE A 90 2.72 -12.37 2.82
CA ILE A 90 3.48 -13.58 3.12
C ILE A 90 4.50 -13.24 4.19
N LYS A 91 4.59 -14.06 5.23
CA LYS A 91 5.54 -13.86 6.35
C LYS A 91 6.34 -15.12 6.61
N VAL A 92 7.56 -14.92 7.13
CA VAL A 92 8.35 -15.99 7.73
C VAL A 92 7.81 -16.25 9.13
N THR A 93 7.53 -17.51 9.45
CA THR A 93 7.04 -17.94 10.78
C THR A 93 8.21 -18.17 11.73
N GLU A 94 7.92 -18.28 13.03
CA GLU A 94 8.94 -18.61 14.04
C GLU A 94 9.62 -19.97 13.74
N ALA A 95 8.89 -20.90 13.13
CA ALA A 95 9.43 -22.19 12.72
C ALA A 95 10.33 -22.14 11.49
N GLY A 96 10.51 -20.95 10.88
CA GLY A 96 11.31 -20.75 9.67
C GLY A 96 10.61 -21.18 8.39
N THR A 97 9.30 -21.33 8.41
CA THR A 97 8.48 -21.61 7.23
C THR A 97 7.82 -20.32 6.71
N TYR A 98 7.23 -20.41 5.52
CA TYR A 98 6.48 -19.28 4.95
C TYR A 98 5.00 -19.50 5.13
N ALA A 99 4.28 -18.43 5.47
CA ALA A 99 2.83 -18.46 5.64
C ALA A 99 2.18 -17.30 4.91
N VAL A 100 1.08 -17.58 4.21
CA VAL A 100 0.18 -16.55 3.71
C VAL A 100 -0.68 -16.11 4.90
N THR A 101 -0.58 -14.84 5.29
CA THR A 101 -1.32 -14.31 6.45
C THR A 101 -2.60 -13.61 6.06
N GLY A 102 -2.81 -13.37 4.78
CA GLY A 102 -4.02 -12.77 4.25
C GLY A 102 -3.84 -12.21 2.86
N PHE A 103 -4.93 -11.77 2.28
CA PHE A 103 -4.91 -11.03 1.02
C PHE A 103 -6.00 -9.98 1.02
N GLY A 104 -5.85 -8.99 0.16
CA GLY A 104 -6.79 -7.90 0.06
C GLY A 104 -6.60 -7.10 -1.21
N ARG A 105 -7.07 -5.88 -1.18
CA ARG A 105 -7.02 -4.98 -2.34
C ARG A 105 -6.74 -3.57 -1.90
N TYR A 106 -5.94 -2.87 -2.68
CA TYR A 106 -5.77 -1.43 -2.61
C TYR A 106 -6.66 -0.80 -3.68
N ASP A 107 -7.53 0.10 -3.25
CA ASP A 107 -8.31 0.98 -4.11
C ASP A 107 -7.72 2.38 -3.95
N ASP A 108 -6.95 2.82 -4.94
CA ASP A 108 -6.11 4.00 -4.86
C ASP A 108 -6.60 5.13 -5.75
N ARG A 109 -6.56 6.35 -5.21
CA ARG A 109 -6.64 7.58 -5.97
C ARG A 109 -5.29 8.27 -5.94
N LEU A 110 -4.81 8.66 -7.11
CA LEU A 110 -3.53 9.34 -7.26
C LEU A 110 -3.73 10.68 -7.92
N VAL A 111 -2.85 11.62 -7.62
CA VAL A 111 -2.86 12.95 -8.20
C VAL A 111 -1.46 13.28 -8.71
N ARG A 112 -1.40 14.04 -9.80
CA ARG A 112 -0.16 14.60 -10.29
C ARG A 112 0.10 15.90 -9.53
N ALA A 113 1.23 15.95 -8.82
CA ALA A 113 1.64 17.14 -8.09
C ALA A 113 2.14 18.24 -9.04
N ALA A 114 2.32 19.45 -8.52
CA ALA A 114 2.79 20.60 -9.30
C ALA A 114 4.17 20.36 -9.96
N ASP A 115 5.02 19.52 -9.34
CA ASP A 115 6.33 19.13 -9.88
C ASP A 115 6.25 18.06 -10.99
N GLY A 116 5.03 17.63 -11.35
CA GLY A 116 4.80 16.62 -12.38
C GLY A 116 4.86 15.19 -11.90
N THR A 117 5.16 14.94 -10.63
CA THR A 117 5.22 13.58 -10.07
C THR A 117 3.85 13.13 -9.59
N TRP A 118 3.59 11.83 -9.73
CA TRP A 118 2.38 11.22 -9.18
C TRP A 118 2.53 10.99 -7.68
N ARG A 119 1.43 11.20 -6.95
CA ARG A 119 1.35 11.02 -5.51
C ARG A 119 0.08 10.25 -5.14
N LEU A 120 0.17 9.41 -4.14
CA LEU A 120 -0.98 8.71 -3.58
C LEU A 120 -1.79 9.71 -2.73
N ALA A 121 -3.05 9.94 -3.12
CA ALA A 121 -3.94 10.85 -2.41
C ALA A 121 -4.90 10.13 -1.48
N VAL A 122 -5.44 8.99 -1.90
CA VAL A 122 -6.35 8.17 -1.08
C VAL A 122 -6.04 6.70 -1.33
N ARG A 123 -5.93 5.94 -0.27
CA ARG A 123 -5.90 4.47 -0.34
C ARG A 123 -6.99 3.90 0.55
N ASN A 124 -7.87 3.10 -0.03
CA ASN A 124 -8.79 2.26 0.71
C ASN A 124 -8.27 0.82 0.61
N ARG A 125 -7.84 0.28 1.75
CA ARG A 125 -7.36 -1.09 1.84
C ARG A 125 -8.47 -1.97 2.40
N SER A 126 -8.89 -2.96 1.62
CA SER A 126 -9.76 -4.03 2.08
C SER A 126 -8.95 -5.30 2.29
N ILE A 127 -9.40 -6.13 3.23
CA ILE A 127 -8.80 -7.41 3.54
C ILE A 127 -9.89 -8.47 3.40
N ALA A 128 -9.62 -9.47 2.57
CA ALA A 128 -10.50 -10.62 2.48
C ALA A 128 -10.36 -11.46 3.76
N ARG A 129 -11.48 -11.95 4.27
CA ARG A 129 -11.50 -12.81 5.45
C ARG A 129 -11.94 -14.19 5.04
N ALA A 130 -11.23 -15.20 5.56
CA ALA A 130 -11.70 -16.57 5.43
C ALA A 130 -13.06 -16.72 6.15
N ALA A 131 -13.93 -17.54 5.59
CA ALA A 131 -15.18 -17.89 6.27
C ALA A 131 -14.84 -18.61 7.59
N ALA A 132 -15.64 -18.34 8.64
CA ALA A 132 -15.49 -19.07 9.89
C ALA A 132 -15.72 -20.57 9.63
N PRO A 133 -14.94 -21.48 10.29
CA PRO A 133 -15.21 -22.92 10.19
C PRO A 133 -16.64 -23.21 10.62
N ALA A 134 -17.30 -24.16 9.94
CA ALA A 134 -18.60 -24.63 10.37
C ALA A 134 -18.51 -25.22 11.77
N ALA A 135 -19.50 -24.90 12.64
CA ALA A 135 -19.57 -25.51 13.96
C ALA A 135 -19.90 -27.00 13.81
N ASP A 136 -19.14 -27.85 14.49
CA ASP A 136 -19.38 -29.29 14.51
C ASP A 136 -20.62 -29.64 15.36
#